data_466fffd4f3b3a5b1ae89a2734f76d82d
#
_entry.id   466fffd4f3b3a5b1ae89a2734f76d82d
#
_cell.length_a   1.000
_cell.length_b   1.000
_cell.length_c   1.000
_cell.angle_alpha   90.00
_cell.angle_beta   90.00
_cell.angle_gamma   90.00
#
_symmetry.space_group_name_H-M   'P 1'
#
loop_
_entity.id
_entity.type
_entity.pdbx_description
1 polymer ?
#
loop_
_entity_poly.entity_id
_entity_poly.type
_entity_poly.pdbx_seq_one_letter_code
_entity_poly.pdbx_strand_id
1 'polypeptide(L)'
;MLVEQRPLLTIGLAPQFAPSFLSGHLIGIAMISSVVAATWAFGGYEAGAIGTAFSDGRAMASIGFLLLAFLVQASVEEIIFRGWLLSAITRKLGLVAAVVLSGALFTLLHFGKGQPLLATANTFLFALFASAWALRAGNIWGVMGWHAGWNWMLAVAFELPVTGIDVGVPALVIEMVPRGPEHLTGGAEGPEASIFCTILFVAASLGLLASRGSTGDLTVKLHQTPA
;
A
#
# COMPACT_ATOMS: atom_id res chain seq x y z
N MET A 1 -8.31 -8.48 21.53
CA MET A 1 -8.29 -7.03 21.72
C MET A 1 -9.04 -6.71 23.00
N LEU A 2 -8.60 -5.69 23.75
CA LEU A 2 -9.06 -5.43 25.13
C LEU A 2 -10.59 -5.21 25.26
N VAL A 3 -11.24 -4.63 24.24
CA VAL A 3 -12.68 -4.32 24.29
C VAL A 3 -13.53 -5.47 23.75
N GLU A 4 -13.12 -6.11 22.66
CA GLU A 4 -13.92 -7.17 22.01
C GLU A 4 -13.51 -8.58 22.44
N GLN A 5 -12.44 -8.72 23.22
CA GLN A 5 -11.88 -10.00 23.72
C GLN A 5 -11.66 -11.06 22.62
N ARG A 6 -11.42 -10.64 21.39
CA ARG A 6 -11.21 -11.52 20.24
C ARG A 6 -9.74 -11.95 20.12
N PRO A 7 -9.48 -13.21 19.75
CA PRO A 7 -8.12 -13.66 19.42
C PRO A 7 -7.52 -12.87 18.24
N LEU A 8 -6.21 -12.59 18.28
CA LEU A 8 -5.49 -11.89 17.21
C LEU A 8 -5.60 -12.61 15.84
N LEU A 9 -5.75 -13.94 15.86
CA LEU A 9 -5.99 -14.74 14.64
C LEU A 9 -7.23 -14.30 13.86
N THR A 10 -8.26 -13.79 14.55
CA THR A 10 -9.53 -13.36 13.92
C THR A 10 -9.39 -12.06 13.12
N ILE A 11 -8.29 -11.36 13.30
CA ILE A 11 -7.94 -10.17 12.53
C ILE A 11 -6.75 -10.40 11.59
N GLY A 12 -6.41 -11.67 11.34
CA GLY A 12 -5.38 -12.05 10.38
C GLY A 12 -3.93 -11.98 10.90
N LEU A 13 -3.72 -11.80 12.23
CA LEU A 13 -2.39 -11.83 12.85
C LEU A 13 -2.02 -13.27 13.24
N ALA A 14 -1.71 -14.09 12.23
CA ALA A 14 -1.22 -15.47 12.42
C ALA A 14 0.22 -15.49 12.98
N PRO A 15 0.64 -16.57 13.69
CA PRO A 15 1.97 -16.64 14.31
C PRO A 15 3.15 -16.59 13.33
N GLN A 16 2.94 -17.03 12.09
CA GLN A 16 4.00 -17.12 11.06
C GLN A 16 4.07 -15.82 10.25
N PHE A 17 4.68 -14.79 10.79
CA PHE A 17 4.66 -13.45 10.20
C PHE A 17 5.85 -13.12 9.30
N ALA A 18 7.08 -13.48 9.69
CA ALA A 18 8.29 -12.94 9.08
C ALA A 18 8.45 -13.21 7.57
N PRO A 19 8.24 -14.44 7.04
CA PRO A 19 8.37 -14.68 5.61
C PRO A 19 7.32 -13.91 4.78
N SER A 20 6.06 -13.87 5.25
CA SER A 20 4.98 -13.18 4.55
C SER A 20 5.19 -11.67 4.55
N PHE A 21 5.64 -11.09 5.67
CA PHE A 21 5.94 -9.68 5.78
C PHE A 21 7.10 -9.28 4.87
N LEU A 22 8.21 -10.03 4.91
CA LEU A 22 9.38 -9.73 4.09
C LEU A 22 9.08 -9.87 2.58
N SER A 23 8.39 -10.95 2.18
CA SER A 23 7.99 -11.11 0.78
C SER A 23 7.04 -9.99 0.33
N GLY A 24 6.09 -9.60 1.18
CA GLY A 24 5.23 -8.44 0.94
C GLY A 24 6.05 -7.17 0.74
N HIS A 25 7.01 -6.90 1.62
CA HIS A 25 7.86 -5.70 1.55
C HIS A 25 8.63 -5.63 0.22
N LEU A 26 9.22 -6.73 -0.20
CA LEU A 26 9.91 -6.79 -1.50
C LEU A 26 8.96 -6.63 -2.69
N ILE A 27 7.75 -7.18 -2.61
CA ILE A 27 6.71 -6.99 -3.64
C ILE A 27 6.29 -5.52 -3.68
N GLY A 28 6.12 -4.84 -2.54
CA GLY A 28 5.80 -3.41 -2.49
C GLY A 28 6.85 -2.56 -3.17
N ILE A 29 8.12 -2.79 -2.86
CA ILE A 29 9.27 -2.17 -3.51
C ILE A 29 9.22 -2.39 -5.03
N ALA A 30 9.04 -3.62 -5.48
CA ALA A 30 9.04 -3.95 -6.90
C ALA A 30 7.84 -3.31 -7.64
N MET A 31 6.66 -3.33 -7.04
CA MET A 31 5.45 -2.78 -7.65
C MET A 31 5.55 -1.26 -7.83
N ILE A 32 5.93 -0.48 -6.80
CA ILE A 32 6.06 0.97 -6.94
C ILE A 32 7.21 1.34 -7.88
N SER A 33 8.33 0.61 -7.84
CA SER A 33 9.43 0.82 -8.77
C SER A 33 8.99 0.59 -10.23
N SER A 34 8.09 -0.37 -10.48
CA SER A 34 7.54 -0.62 -11.81
C SER A 34 6.65 0.53 -12.31
N VAL A 35 5.88 1.17 -11.41
CA VAL A 35 5.09 2.37 -11.74
C VAL A 35 6.00 3.52 -12.13
N VAL A 36 7.03 3.80 -11.31
CA VAL A 36 8.01 4.87 -11.60
C VAL A 36 8.75 4.60 -12.90
N ALA A 37 9.21 3.37 -13.11
CA ALA A 37 9.89 2.98 -14.35
C ALA A 37 9.00 3.11 -15.59
N ALA A 38 7.72 2.72 -15.50
CA ALA A 38 6.76 2.91 -16.58
C ALA A 38 6.54 4.40 -16.86
N THR A 39 6.33 5.21 -15.82
CA THR A 39 6.17 6.66 -15.97
C THR A 39 7.40 7.29 -16.67
N TRP A 40 8.59 6.89 -16.27
CA TRP A 40 9.84 7.32 -16.92
C TRP A 40 9.93 6.89 -18.39
N ALA A 41 9.66 5.62 -18.67
CA ALA A 41 9.72 5.06 -20.02
C ALA A 41 8.75 5.74 -21.00
N PHE A 42 7.61 6.25 -20.50
CA PHE A 42 6.63 6.99 -21.29
C PHE A 42 6.81 8.52 -21.23
N GLY A 43 7.96 8.99 -20.76
CA GLY A 43 8.33 10.41 -20.75
C GLY A 43 7.64 11.26 -19.68
N GLY A 44 7.05 10.64 -18.68
CA GLY A 44 6.48 11.34 -17.52
C GLY A 44 7.54 11.89 -16.57
N TYR A 45 8.65 11.17 -16.41
CA TYR A 45 9.79 11.58 -15.59
C TYR A 45 11.06 11.70 -16.43
N GLU A 46 11.96 12.59 -15.99
CA GLU A 46 13.35 12.68 -16.43
C GLU A 46 14.25 12.18 -15.30
N ALA A 47 15.26 11.38 -15.64
CA ALA A 47 16.23 10.88 -14.69
C ALA A 47 17.24 11.98 -14.33
N GLY A 48 17.35 12.29 -13.05
CA GLY A 48 18.31 13.24 -12.48
C GLY A 48 19.54 12.56 -11.90
N ALA A 49 20.02 13.06 -10.76
CA ALA A 49 21.21 12.58 -10.09
C ALA A 49 21.00 11.21 -9.43
N ILE A 50 22.06 10.38 -9.40
CA ILE A 50 22.02 9.02 -8.84
C ILE A 50 22.60 9.03 -7.42
N GLY A 51 21.88 8.43 -6.48
CA GLY A 51 22.39 8.11 -5.15
C GLY A 51 22.82 9.32 -4.32
N THR A 52 22.17 10.45 -4.48
CA THR A 52 22.52 11.73 -3.80
C THR A 52 22.49 11.61 -2.29
N ALA A 53 21.66 10.70 -1.73
CA ALA A 53 21.60 10.43 -0.30
C ALA A 53 22.92 9.91 0.30
N PHE A 54 23.74 9.21 -0.47
CA PHE A 54 25.01 8.64 0.02
C PHE A 54 26.06 9.68 0.36
N SER A 55 25.93 10.89 -0.14
CA SER A 55 26.84 12.00 0.17
C SER A 55 26.53 12.71 1.51
N ASP A 56 25.38 12.42 2.13
CA ASP A 56 24.92 13.03 3.38
C ASP A 56 24.54 11.98 4.42
N GLY A 57 25.33 11.88 5.48
CA GLY A 57 25.08 10.96 6.60
C GLY A 57 23.75 11.26 7.34
N ARG A 58 23.25 12.49 7.30
CA ARG A 58 21.94 12.83 7.88
C ARG A 58 20.81 12.30 7.01
N ALA A 59 20.95 12.38 5.69
CA ALA A 59 20.00 11.77 4.76
C ALA A 59 19.90 10.27 4.98
N MET A 60 21.04 9.56 5.09
CA MET A 60 21.06 8.12 5.37
C MET A 60 20.39 7.76 6.71
N ALA A 61 20.63 8.55 7.77
CA ALA A 61 19.94 8.37 9.05
C ALA A 61 18.42 8.58 8.92
N SER A 62 17.99 9.62 8.18
CA SER A 62 16.57 9.91 7.92
C SER A 62 15.90 8.78 7.13
N ILE A 63 16.57 8.23 6.12
CA ILE A 63 16.08 7.08 5.33
C ILE A 63 15.86 5.84 6.22
N GLY A 64 16.81 5.56 7.13
CA GLY A 64 16.66 4.49 8.12
C GLY A 64 15.52 4.74 9.10
N PHE A 65 15.34 5.97 9.56
CA PHE A 65 14.19 6.35 10.41
C PHE A 65 12.87 6.22 9.67
N LEU A 66 12.78 6.67 8.42
CA LEU A 66 11.60 6.55 7.57
C LEU A 66 11.22 5.09 7.33
N LEU A 67 12.19 4.16 7.20
CA LEU A 67 11.90 2.75 7.14
C LEU A 67 11.10 2.30 8.36
N LEU A 68 11.59 2.60 9.56
CA LEU A 68 10.89 2.25 10.81
C LEU A 68 9.52 2.93 10.91
N ALA A 69 9.42 4.18 10.52
CA ALA A 69 8.17 4.93 10.55
C ALA A 69 7.12 4.30 9.61
N PHE A 70 7.47 3.97 8.37
CA PHE A 70 6.56 3.31 7.43
C PHE A 70 6.25 1.86 7.81
N LEU A 71 7.18 1.14 8.41
CA LEU A 71 6.89 -0.19 8.97
C LEU A 71 5.78 -0.12 10.03
N VAL A 72 5.82 0.87 10.91
CA VAL A 72 4.79 1.08 11.94
C VAL A 72 3.49 1.61 11.34
N GLN A 73 3.56 2.69 10.55
CA GLN A 73 2.39 3.36 9.96
C GLN A 73 1.56 2.38 9.11
N ALA A 74 2.18 1.71 8.13
CA ALA A 74 1.50 0.74 7.28
C ALA A 74 0.92 -0.43 8.08
N SER A 75 1.66 -0.94 9.07
CA SER A 75 1.17 -2.02 9.92
C SER A 75 -0.08 -1.62 10.71
N VAL A 76 -0.10 -0.43 11.29
CA VAL A 76 -1.26 0.08 12.04
C VAL A 76 -2.47 0.22 11.14
N GLU A 77 -2.29 0.78 9.94
CA GLU A 77 -3.39 0.93 8.98
C GLU A 77 -3.95 -0.42 8.52
N GLU A 78 -3.08 -1.38 8.18
CA GLU A 78 -3.56 -2.69 7.75
C GLU A 78 -4.25 -3.47 8.89
N ILE A 79 -3.78 -3.34 10.13
CA ILE A 79 -4.46 -3.91 11.30
C ILE A 79 -5.86 -3.31 11.47
N ILE A 80 -6.00 -1.98 11.30
CA ILE A 80 -7.29 -1.30 11.43
C ILE A 80 -8.22 -1.69 10.28
N PHE A 81 -7.78 -1.54 9.02
CA PHE A 81 -8.66 -1.64 7.86
C PHE A 81 -8.87 -3.09 7.40
N ARG A 82 -7.79 -3.89 7.26
CA ARG A 82 -7.86 -5.26 6.74
C ARG A 82 -8.00 -6.30 7.84
N GLY A 83 -7.54 -5.98 9.05
CA GLY A 83 -7.72 -6.82 10.21
C GLY A 83 -9.07 -6.59 10.88
N TRP A 84 -9.20 -5.47 11.58
CA TRP A 84 -10.35 -5.22 12.46
C TRP A 84 -11.61 -4.80 11.71
N LEU A 85 -11.57 -3.73 10.93
CA LEU A 85 -12.75 -3.14 10.28
C LEU A 85 -13.39 -4.10 9.27
N LEU A 86 -12.57 -4.68 8.38
CA LEU A 86 -13.02 -5.68 7.41
C LEU A 86 -13.74 -6.84 8.11
N SER A 87 -13.15 -7.37 9.19
CA SER A 87 -13.75 -8.46 9.94
C SER A 87 -15.04 -8.06 10.66
N ALA A 88 -15.10 -6.85 11.23
CA ALA A 88 -16.28 -6.37 11.95
C ALA A 88 -17.47 -6.14 11.00
N ILE A 89 -17.22 -5.55 9.82
CA ILE A 89 -18.28 -5.34 8.82
C ILE A 89 -18.72 -6.67 8.19
N THR A 90 -17.78 -7.58 7.89
CA THR A 90 -18.11 -8.89 7.29
C THR A 90 -19.15 -9.66 8.12
N ARG A 91 -19.02 -9.64 9.43
CA ARG A 91 -19.96 -10.34 10.33
C ARG A 91 -21.37 -9.76 10.33
N LYS A 92 -21.51 -8.47 10.06
CA LYS A 92 -22.81 -7.78 10.10
C LYS A 92 -23.46 -7.63 8.73
N LEU A 93 -22.68 -7.34 7.71
CA LEU A 93 -23.17 -6.93 6.39
C LEU A 93 -22.66 -7.82 5.25
N GLY A 94 -21.83 -8.83 5.55
CA GLY A 94 -21.24 -9.71 4.56
C GLY A 94 -19.95 -9.15 3.92
N LEU A 95 -19.25 -10.04 3.18
CA LEU A 95 -17.91 -9.78 2.68
C LEU A 95 -17.84 -8.64 1.65
N VAL A 96 -18.79 -8.58 0.71
CA VAL A 96 -18.78 -7.56 -0.35
C VAL A 96 -18.92 -6.17 0.27
N ALA A 97 -19.90 -6.00 1.18
CA ALA A 97 -20.09 -4.75 1.90
C ALA A 97 -18.84 -4.39 2.72
N ALA A 98 -18.19 -5.35 3.36
CA ALA A 98 -17.00 -5.14 4.15
C ALA A 98 -15.83 -4.61 3.30
N VAL A 99 -15.56 -5.20 2.15
CA VAL A 99 -14.49 -4.77 1.23
C VAL A 99 -14.77 -3.35 0.72
N VAL A 100 -15.99 -3.08 0.27
CA VAL A 100 -16.36 -1.77 -0.28
C VAL A 100 -16.34 -0.68 0.79
N LEU A 101 -16.96 -0.92 1.95
CA LEU A 101 -17.03 0.10 3.01
C LEU A 101 -15.68 0.35 3.68
N SER A 102 -14.88 -0.71 3.93
CA SER A 102 -13.52 -0.55 4.45
C SER A 102 -12.63 0.22 3.47
N GLY A 103 -12.75 -0.08 2.18
CA GLY A 103 -12.03 0.64 1.12
C GLY A 103 -12.45 2.10 1.01
N ALA A 104 -13.75 2.37 1.06
CA ALA A 104 -14.29 3.73 1.01
C ALA A 104 -13.84 4.57 2.23
N LEU A 105 -13.86 3.99 3.43
CA LEU A 105 -13.39 4.67 4.64
C LEU A 105 -11.88 4.91 4.61
N PHE A 106 -11.09 3.96 4.11
CA PHE A 106 -9.66 4.15 3.89
C PHE A 106 -9.41 5.33 2.94
N THR A 107 -10.10 5.35 1.81
CA THR A 107 -10.00 6.43 0.81
C THR A 107 -10.41 7.78 1.39
N LEU A 108 -11.50 7.81 2.17
CA LEU A 108 -11.98 9.05 2.80
C LEU A 108 -10.96 9.66 3.78
N LEU A 109 -10.22 8.82 4.52
CA LEU A 109 -9.16 9.29 5.42
C LEU A 109 -7.93 9.84 4.69
N HIS A 110 -7.72 9.42 3.44
CA HIS A 110 -6.64 9.92 2.57
C HIS A 110 -7.10 11.07 1.67
N PHE A 111 -8.38 11.45 1.74
CA PHE A 111 -8.93 12.49 0.86
C PHE A 111 -8.46 13.88 1.28
N GLY A 112 -7.61 14.48 0.44
CA GLY A 112 -7.14 15.86 0.59
C GLY A 112 -8.02 16.87 -0.17
N LYS A 113 -8.06 18.12 0.30
CA LYS A 113 -8.76 19.19 -0.40
C LYS A 113 -8.10 19.48 -1.74
N GLY A 114 -8.86 19.34 -2.83
CA GLY A 114 -8.35 19.55 -4.18
C GLY A 114 -7.62 18.34 -4.80
N GLN A 115 -7.67 17.20 -4.15
CA GLN A 115 -7.06 15.97 -4.67
C GLN A 115 -7.71 15.57 -6.00
N PRO A 116 -6.89 15.20 -7.03
CA PRO A 116 -7.39 14.75 -8.32
C PRO A 116 -8.25 13.47 -8.18
N LEU A 117 -9.26 13.34 -9.03
CA LEU A 117 -10.13 12.15 -9.02
C LEU A 117 -9.32 10.85 -9.23
N LEU A 118 -8.28 10.90 -10.03
CA LEU A 118 -7.42 9.73 -10.30
C LEU A 118 -6.68 9.28 -9.03
N ALA A 119 -6.18 10.22 -8.21
CA ALA A 119 -5.58 9.91 -6.91
C ALA A 119 -6.59 9.21 -5.98
N THR A 120 -7.79 9.77 -5.86
CA THR A 120 -8.87 9.18 -5.05
C THR A 120 -9.26 7.79 -5.54
N ALA A 121 -9.37 7.60 -6.86
CA ALA A 121 -9.68 6.29 -7.45
C ALA A 121 -8.57 5.27 -7.18
N ASN A 122 -7.30 5.67 -7.30
CA ASN A 122 -6.16 4.79 -7.05
C ASN A 122 -6.03 4.43 -5.57
N THR A 123 -6.32 5.33 -4.64
CA THR A 123 -6.39 5.02 -3.21
C THR A 123 -7.48 3.98 -2.91
N PHE A 124 -8.62 4.07 -3.60
CA PHE A 124 -9.67 3.06 -3.47
C PHE A 124 -9.24 1.71 -4.07
N LEU A 125 -8.59 1.70 -5.25
CA LEU A 125 -8.04 0.49 -5.87
C LEU A 125 -6.95 -0.15 -5.01
N PHE A 126 -6.08 0.65 -4.40
CA PHE A 126 -5.12 0.20 -3.40
C PHE A 126 -5.82 -0.57 -2.27
N ALA A 127 -6.89 0.03 -1.72
CA ALA A 127 -7.65 -0.58 -0.64
C ALA A 127 -8.34 -1.88 -1.05
N LEU A 128 -8.87 -1.96 -2.27
CA LEU A 128 -9.48 -3.18 -2.82
C LEU A 128 -8.44 -4.28 -3.01
N PHE A 129 -7.28 -3.94 -3.60
CA PHE A 129 -6.17 -4.87 -3.80
C PHE A 129 -5.66 -5.44 -2.47
N ALA A 130 -5.40 -4.58 -1.49
CA ALA A 130 -4.94 -4.99 -0.16
C ALA A 130 -5.95 -5.92 0.53
N SER A 131 -7.25 -5.61 0.43
CA SER A 131 -8.32 -6.45 0.98
C SER A 131 -8.38 -7.81 0.28
N ALA A 132 -8.31 -7.84 -1.05
CA ALA A 132 -8.30 -9.08 -1.83
C ALA A 132 -7.09 -9.94 -1.47
N TRP A 133 -5.91 -9.34 -1.32
CA TRP A 133 -4.70 -10.07 -0.91
C TRP A 133 -4.83 -10.64 0.51
N ALA A 134 -5.24 -9.82 1.50
CA ALA A 134 -5.41 -10.28 2.88
C ALA A 134 -6.39 -11.44 2.99
N LEU A 135 -7.55 -11.35 2.31
CA LEU A 135 -8.57 -12.40 2.26
C LEU A 135 -8.03 -13.69 1.64
N ARG A 136 -7.26 -13.56 0.56
CA ARG A 136 -6.69 -14.70 -0.13
C ARG A 136 -5.58 -15.38 0.65
N ALA A 137 -4.69 -14.60 1.27
CA ALA A 137 -3.59 -15.10 2.08
C ALA A 137 -4.06 -15.69 3.43
N GLY A 138 -5.28 -15.36 3.88
CA GLY A 138 -5.77 -15.74 5.19
C GLY A 138 -5.06 -15.04 6.35
N ASN A 139 -4.28 -14.00 6.07
CA ASN A 139 -3.57 -13.17 7.05
C ASN A 139 -3.22 -11.81 6.46
N ILE A 140 -2.84 -10.85 7.32
CA ILE A 140 -2.52 -9.47 6.92
C ILE A 140 -1.01 -9.18 6.85
N TRP A 141 -0.13 -10.14 7.18
CA TRP A 141 1.31 -9.87 7.23
C TRP A 141 1.91 -9.48 5.87
N GLY A 142 1.46 -10.14 4.80
CA GLY A 142 1.91 -9.82 3.45
C GLY A 142 1.53 -8.40 3.02
N VAL A 143 0.30 -7.98 3.29
CA VAL A 143 -0.15 -6.61 2.95
C VAL A 143 0.49 -5.55 3.84
N MET A 144 0.76 -5.83 5.12
CA MET A 144 1.52 -4.93 6.00
C MET A 144 2.92 -4.68 5.44
N GLY A 145 3.62 -5.75 5.07
CA GLY A 145 4.94 -5.65 4.45
C GLY A 145 4.89 -4.91 3.11
N TRP A 146 3.94 -5.24 2.25
CA TRP A 146 3.76 -4.62 0.95
C TRP A 146 3.51 -3.11 1.05
N HIS A 147 2.60 -2.69 1.90
CA HIS A 147 2.30 -1.28 2.12
C HIS A 147 3.52 -0.52 2.65
N ALA A 148 4.24 -1.08 3.62
CA ALA A 148 5.46 -0.47 4.15
C ALA A 148 6.57 -0.36 3.10
N GLY A 149 6.79 -1.40 2.29
CA GLY A 149 7.78 -1.40 1.22
C GLY A 149 7.43 -0.43 0.09
N TRP A 150 6.16 -0.33 -0.26
CA TRP A 150 5.63 0.63 -1.21
C TRP A 150 5.92 2.07 -0.79
N ASN A 151 5.46 2.47 0.42
CA ASN A 151 5.62 3.83 0.92
C ASN A 151 7.10 4.19 1.11
N TRP A 152 7.88 3.30 1.73
CA TRP A 152 9.29 3.57 1.98
C TRP A 152 10.08 3.74 0.68
N MET A 153 9.92 2.81 -0.26
CA MET A 153 10.64 2.88 -1.53
C MET A 153 10.28 4.14 -2.31
N LEU A 154 8.99 4.49 -2.37
CA LEU A 154 8.55 5.72 -3.02
C LEU A 154 9.15 6.96 -2.37
N ALA A 155 9.10 7.04 -1.03
CA ALA A 155 9.57 8.19 -0.27
C ALA A 155 11.07 8.45 -0.41
N VAL A 156 11.90 7.38 -0.48
CA VAL A 156 13.36 7.55 -0.34
C VAL A 156 14.14 7.23 -1.61
N ALA A 157 13.60 6.42 -2.54
CA ALA A 157 14.40 5.98 -3.68
C ALA A 157 14.45 6.99 -4.82
N PHE A 158 13.36 7.73 -5.02
CA PHE A 158 13.11 8.49 -6.24
C PHE A 158 12.92 9.98 -6.03
N GLU A 159 12.94 10.46 -4.78
CA GLU A 159 12.67 11.85 -4.42
C GLU A 159 11.30 12.33 -4.94
N LEU A 160 10.29 11.46 -4.77
CA LEU A 160 8.91 11.68 -5.19
C LEU A 160 7.96 11.67 -3.99
N PRO A 161 6.87 12.45 -4.03
CA PRO A 161 5.91 12.48 -2.93
C PRO A 161 5.17 11.16 -2.75
N VAL A 162 4.85 10.82 -1.51
CA VAL A 162 3.97 9.72 -1.10
C VAL A 162 2.63 10.32 -0.73
N THR A 163 1.59 10.04 -1.49
CA THR A 163 0.23 10.59 -1.27
C THR A 163 0.27 12.12 -1.01
N GLY A 164 0.99 12.84 -1.87
CA GLY A 164 1.15 14.30 -1.79
C GLY A 164 2.13 14.81 -0.71
N ILE A 165 2.77 13.93 0.06
CA ILE A 165 3.72 14.30 1.11
C ILE A 165 5.16 14.11 0.61
N ASP A 166 5.88 15.22 0.47
CA ASP A 166 7.32 15.20 0.26
C ASP A 166 8.04 15.04 1.60
N VAL A 167 8.86 14.00 1.75
CA VAL A 167 9.62 13.73 2.97
C VAL A 167 10.94 14.50 3.04
N GLY A 168 11.32 15.19 1.97
CA GLY A 168 12.48 16.07 1.93
C GLY A 168 13.83 15.37 2.11
N VAL A 169 13.99 14.13 1.67
CA VAL A 169 15.26 13.40 1.68
C VAL A 169 15.77 13.23 0.25
N PRO A 170 17.10 13.40 0.02
CA PRO A 170 17.72 13.15 -1.27
C PRO A 170 17.52 11.70 -1.74
N ALA A 171 17.52 11.46 -3.06
CA ALA A 171 17.26 10.16 -3.64
C ALA A 171 18.31 9.11 -3.25
N LEU A 172 17.85 7.97 -2.70
CA LEU A 172 18.68 6.81 -2.41
C LEU A 172 19.13 6.10 -3.69
N VAL A 173 18.27 6.07 -4.72
CA VAL A 173 18.56 5.37 -5.99
C VAL A 173 18.78 6.39 -7.10
N ILE A 174 17.76 7.15 -7.47
CA ILE A 174 17.82 8.11 -8.56
C ILE A 174 16.72 9.16 -8.40
N GLU A 175 17.08 10.42 -8.52
CA GLU A 175 16.12 11.53 -8.59
C GLU A 175 15.24 11.38 -9.84
N MET A 176 13.92 11.51 -9.67
CA MET A 176 12.96 11.53 -10.77
C MET A 176 12.25 12.87 -10.82
N VAL A 177 12.51 13.62 -11.90
CA VAL A 177 11.96 14.97 -12.09
C VAL A 177 10.70 14.90 -12.96
N PRO A 178 9.52 15.32 -12.46
CA PRO A 178 8.30 15.35 -13.29
C PRO A 178 8.44 16.28 -14.50
N ARG A 179 8.12 15.77 -15.70
CA ARG A 179 8.16 16.50 -16.99
C ARG A 179 6.90 16.32 -17.81
N GLY A 180 6.23 15.19 -17.64
CA GLY A 180 5.02 14.85 -18.39
C GLY A 180 3.75 15.43 -17.76
N PRO A 181 2.59 15.19 -18.39
CA PRO A 181 1.30 15.59 -17.88
C PRO A 181 0.95 14.87 -16.58
N GLU A 182 0.11 15.46 -15.74
CA GLU A 182 -0.24 14.97 -14.40
C GLU A 182 -0.83 13.57 -14.40
N HIS A 183 -1.59 13.17 -15.42
CA HIS A 183 -2.15 11.81 -15.48
C HIS A 183 -1.07 10.72 -15.65
N LEU A 184 0.15 11.07 -16.11
CA LEU A 184 1.30 10.17 -16.15
C LEU A 184 2.13 10.25 -14.87
N THR A 185 2.41 11.47 -14.40
CA THR A 185 3.32 11.71 -13.26
C THR A 185 2.65 11.60 -11.90
N GLY A 186 1.33 11.79 -11.86
CA GLY A 186 0.55 11.96 -10.65
C GLY A 186 0.53 13.38 -10.09
N GLY A 187 1.24 14.33 -10.73
CA GLY A 187 1.30 15.71 -10.29
C GLY A 187 1.83 15.86 -8.87
N ALA A 188 1.19 16.69 -8.07
CA ALA A 188 1.55 16.95 -6.68
C ALA A 188 1.35 15.74 -5.75
N GLU A 189 0.47 14.81 -6.12
CA GLU A 189 0.20 13.60 -5.32
C GLU A 189 1.28 12.52 -5.51
N GLY A 190 2.12 12.63 -6.51
CA GLY A 190 3.13 11.64 -6.86
C GLY A 190 2.60 10.48 -7.72
N PRO A 191 3.43 9.48 -8.05
CA PRO A 191 3.11 8.41 -8.99
C PRO A 191 1.91 7.55 -8.59
N GLU A 192 1.48 7.60 -7.34
CA GLU A 192 0.27 6.94 -6.86
C GLU A 192 -1.00 7.48 -7.54
N ALA A 193 -0.99 8.74 -7.99
CA ALA A 193 -2.06 9.35 -8.76
C ALA A 193 -1.92 9.19 -10.28
N SER A 194 -1.04 8.30 -10.77
CA SER A 194 -0.82 8.07 -12.20
C SER A 194 -1.74 7.00 -12.78
N ILE A 195 -1.91 7.03 -14.10
CA ILE A 195 -2.62 5.98 -14.84
C ILE A 195 -1.89 4.63 -14.75
N PHE A 196 -0.54 4.64 -14.62
CA PHE A 196 0.22 3.41 -14.46
C PHE A 196 -0.07 2.72 -13.12
N CYS A 197 -0.29 3.50 -12.06
CA CYS A 197 -0.75 2.99 -10.78
C CYS A 197 -2.15 2.35 -10.90
N THR A 198 -3.07 2.98 -11.63
CA THR A 198 -4.39 2.41 -11.94
C THR A 198 -4.26 1.06 -12.64
N ILE A 199 -3.47 1.00 -13.72
CA ILE A 199 -3.24 -0.23 -14.51
C ILE A 199 -2.65 -1.32 -13.63
N LEU A 200 -1.66 -0.98 -12.80
CA LEU A 200 -1.02 -1.93 -11.89
C LEU A 200 -2.03 -2.53 -10.90
N PHE A 201 -2.83 -1.70 -10.22
CA PHE A 201 -3.79 -2.19 -9.22
C PHE A 201 -4.91 -3.01 -9.85
N VAL A 202 -5.41 -2.60 -11.01
CA VAL A 202 -6.41 -3.39 -11.75
C VAL A 202 -5.82 -4.73 -12.17
N ALA A 203 -4.65 -4.75 -12.79
CA ALA A 203 -3.99 -5.97 -13.23
C ALA A 203 -3.67 -6.91 -12.05
N ALA A 204 -3.12 -6.38 -10.95
CA ALA A 204 -2.79 -7.15 -9.76
C ALA A 204 -4.05 -7.72 -9.09
N SER A 205 -5.13 -6.94 -9.00
CA SER A 205 -6.41 -7.40 -8.45
C SER A 205 -7.03 -8.51 -9.30
N LEU A 206 -7.04 -8.37 -10.63
CA LEU A 206 -7.50 -9.39 -11.55
C LEU A 206 -6.64 -10.66 -11.47
N GLY A 207 -5.32 -10.51 -11.36
CA GLY A 207 -4.38 -11.62 -11.15
C GLY A 207 -4.67 -12.39 -9.85
N LEU A 208 -4.95 -11.69 -8.76
CA LEU A 208 -5.37 -12.32 -7.51
C LEU A 208 -6.71 -13.07 -7.66
N LEU A 209 -7.68 -12.50 -8.34
CA LEU A 209 -8.99 -13.13 -8.54
C LEU A 209 -8.91 -14.36 -9.47
N ALA A 210 -8.08 -14.30 -10.51
CA ALA A 210 -7.91 -15.39 -11.48
C ALA A 210 -7.07 -16.55 -10.95
N SER A 211 -6.16 -16.30 -9.99
CA SER A 211 -5.31 -17.35 -9.45
C SER A 211 -6.14 -18.32 -8.61
N ARG A 212 -6.12 -19.63 -8.98
CA ARG A 212 -6.81 -20.72 -8.29
C ARG A 212 -6.14 -21.03 -6.94
N GLY A 213 -6.52 -20.36 -5.89
CA GLY A 213 -6.06 -20.65 -4.53
C GLY A 213 -7.24 -20.60 -3.58
N SER A 214 -7.17 -21.36 -2.53
CA SER A 214 -8.23 -21.46 -1.51
C SER A 214 -8.50 -20.07 -0.92
N THR A 215 -9.66 -19.49 -1.21
CA THR A 215 -10.23 -18.34 -0.47
C THR A 215 -10.68 -18.76 0.93
N GLY A 216 -10.11 -19.87 1.44
CA GLY A 216 -10.74 -20.65 2.49
C GLY A 216 -10.57 -20.15 3.91
N ASP A 217 -9.46 -19.52 4.26
CA ASP A 217 -9.11 -19.49 5.68
C ASP A 217 -9.55 -18.23 6.42
N LEU A 218 -9.40 -17.05 5.84
CA LEU A 218 -9.78 -15.81 6.53
C LEU A 218 -11.31 -15.62 6.54
N THR A 219 -11.99 -15.95 5.45
CA THR A 219 -13.45 -15.89 5.35
C THR A 219 -14.13 -16.83 6.35
N VAL A 220 -13.60 -18.05 6.50
CA VAL A 220 -14.09 -19.03 7.48
C VAL A 220 -13.81 -18.53 8.90
N LYS A 221 -12.60 -18.02 9.19
CA LYS A 221 -12.24 -17.46 10.50
C LYS A 221 -13.08 -16.24 10.87
N LEU A 222 -13.41 -15.38 9.87
CA LEU A 222 -14.25 -14.20 10.09
C LEU A 222 -15.70 -14.57 10.50
N HIS A 223 -16.21 -15.73 10.08
CA HIS A 223 -17.58 -16.19 10.37
C HIS A 223 -17.68 -17.07 11.64
N GLN A 224 -16.60 -17.69 12.09
CA GLN A 224 -16.61 -18.64 13.20
C GLN A 224 -16.46 -18.03 14.60
N THR A 225 -16.30 -16.70 14.71
CA THR A 225 -16.19 -16.06 16.03
C THR A 225 -17.59 -15.76 16.55
N PRO A 226 -18.00 -16.29 17.73
CA PRO A 226 -19.28 -15.94 18.35
C PRO A 226 -19.37 -14.42 18.61
N ALA A 227 -20.58 -13.90 18.55
CA ALA A 227 -20.88 -12.50 18.80
C ALA A 227 -20.58 -12.08 20.25
#